data_145b7c79bd57882ad72071d95485c6c6
#
_entry.id   145b7c79bd57882ad72071d95485c6c6
#
_cell.length_a   1.000
_cell.length_b   1.000
_cell.length_c   1.000
_cell.angle_alpha   90.00
_cell.angle_beta   90.00
_cell.angle_gamma   90.00
#
_symmetry.space_group_name_H-M   'P 1'
#
loop_
_entity.id
_entity.type
_entity.pdbx_description
1 polymer ?
#
loop_
_entity_poly.entity_id
_entity_poly.type
_entity_poly.pdbx_seq_one_letter_code
_entity_poly.pdbx_strand_id
1 'polypeptide(L)'
;MAKLGSWQLSENTLRRMYAGGRGNAAARRFARLWAAVYSAGLHPRRWVTLEVVGRRTGRVTRFPLGMADWRGDWYLVPMLGESCNWVRNVRAADGLVTIRHGRARVCRLVEVPVDERAPILKRYLAKVPGARPHIPVDRHASLSEFAAIAARYPAFRIESVPGSSPDTDGERPA
;
A
#
# COMPACT_ATOMS: atom_id res chain seq x y z
N MET A 1 -19.63 -23.72 -6.90
CA MET A 1 -18.36 -23.02 -6.63
C MET A 1 -18.07 -22.09 -7.81
N ALA A 2 -18.49 -20.84 -7.73
CA ALA A 2 -18.28 -19.87 -8.80
C ALA A 2 -16.85 -19.33 -8.68
N LYS A 3 -16.00 -19.57 -9.68
CA LYS A 3 -14.71 -18.90 -9.86
C LYS A 3 -15.01 -17.42 -10.07
N LEU A 4 -14.74 -16.60 -9.07
CA LEU A 4 -14.66 -15.15 -9.21
C LEU A 4 -13.55 -14.87 -10.24
N GLY A 5 -13.98 -14.44 -11.43
CA GLY A 5 -13.12 -14.18 -12.57
C GLY A 5 -12.00 -13.22 -12.21
N SER A 6 -10.80 -13.57 -12.63
CA SER A 6 -9.59 -12.78 -12.46
C SER A 6 -9.68 -11.47 -13.25
N TRP A 7 -10.09 -10.39 -12.60
CA TRP A 7 -10.00 -9.02 -13.11
C TRP A 7 -8.53 -8.52 -13.03
N GLN A 8 -7.59 -9.39 -13.36
CA GLN A 8 -6.19 -9.02 -13.47
C GLN A 8 -6.01 -8.32 -14.82
N LEU A 9 -5.89 -7.00 -14.79
CA LEU A 9 -5.35 -6.26 -15.92
C LEU A 9 -4.00 -6.88 -16.30
N SER A 10 -3.74 -7.04 -17.61
CA SER A 10 -2.46 -7.58 -18.06
C SER A 10 -1.31 -6.72 -17.53
N GLU A 11 -0.15 -7.32 -17.25
CA GLU A 11 1.03 -6.62 -16.77
C GLU A 11 1.43 -5.44 -17.67
N ASN A 12 1.26 -5.60 -18.99
CA ASN A 12 1.51 -4.55 -19.96
C ASN A 12 0.54 -3.36 -19.82
N THR A 13 -0.71 -3.62 -19.49
CA THR A 13 -1.70 -2.57 -19.23
C THR A 13 -1.35 -1.82 -17.94
N LEU A 14 -0.97 -2.53 -16.87
CA LEU A 14 -0.54 -1.92 -15.62
C LEU A 14 0.73 -1.05 -15.83
N ARG A 15 1.73 -1.55 -16.55
CA ARG A 15 2.94 -0.77 -16.87
C ARG A 15 2.61 0.51 -17.64
N ARG A 16 1.74 0.46 -18.65
CA ARG A 16 1.31 1.63 -19.44
C ARG A 16 0.53 2.64 -18.60
N MET A 17 -0.29 2.20 -17.66
CA MET A 17 -1.06 3.07 -16.77
C MET A 17 -0.18 3.92 -15.85
N TYR A 18 1.04 3.45 -15.54
CA TYR A 18 1.99 4.09 -14.63
C TYR A 18 3.32 4.48 -15.32
N ALA A 19 3.35 4.54 -16.65
CA ALA A 19 4.51 5.00 -17.40
C ALA A 19 4.89 6.42 -16.96
N GLY A 20 6.18 6.63 -16.63
CA GLY A 20 6.67 7.92 -16.12
C GLY A 20 6.48 8.17 -14.63
N GLY A 21 6.18 7.11 -13.82
CA GLY A 21 6.10 7.21 -12.35
C GLY A 21 4.84 7.93 -11.84
N ARG A 22 3.88 8.24 -12.72
CA ARG A 22 2.60 8.86 -12.38
C ARG A 22 1.45 8.13 -13.09
N GLY A 23 0.35 7.90 -12.37
CA GLY A 23 -0.86 7.35 -12.99
C GLY A 23 -1.46 8.31 -14.02
N ASN A 24 -1.74 7.82 -15.24
CA ASN A 24 -2.48 8.56 -16.26
C ASN A 24 -3.96 8.77 -15.85
N ALA A 25 -4.78 9.42 -16.68
CA ALA A 25 -6.18 9.69 -16.37
C ALA A 25 -7.00 8.41 -16.12
N ALA A 26 -6.73 7.35 -16.87
CA ALA A 26 -7.39 6.05 -16.70
C ALA A 26 -6.99 5.40 -15.37
N ALA A 27 -5.69 5.43 -15.02
CA ALA A 27 -5.20 4.96 -13.73
C ALA A 27 -5.84 5.72 -12.55
N ARG A 28 -6.04 7.03 -12.68
CA ARG A 28 -6.70 7.84 -11.64
C ARG A 28 -8.18 7.51 -11.48
N ARG A 29 -8.91 7.26 -12.58
CA ARG A 29 -10.32 6.82 -12.52
C ARG A 29 -10.44 5.43 -11.88
N PHE A 30 -9.61 4.51 -12.32
CA PHE A 30 -9.51 3.17 -11.77
C PHE A 30 -9.17 3.20 -10.27
N ALA A 31 -8.19 4.00 -9.86
CA ALA A 31 -7.82 4.17 -8.46
C ALA A 31 -8.98 4.72 -7.60
N ARG A 32 -9.79 5.66 -8.13
CA ARG A 32 -10.98 6.17 -7.40
C ARG A 32 -12.03 5.09 -7.18
N LEU A 33 -12.31 4.29 -8.21
CA LEU A 33 -13.26 3.18 -8.10
C LEU A 33 -12.80 2.16 -7.06
N TRP A 34 -11.54 1.72 -7.13
CA TRP A 34 -11.00 0.77 -6.17
C TRP A 34 -10.89 1.34 -4.75
N ALA A 35 -10.58 2.62 -4.61
CA ALA A 35 -10.62 3.27 -3.31
C ALA A 35 -12.03 3.21 -2.69
N ALA A 36 -13.08 3.39 -3.48
CA ALA A 36 -14.46 3.26 -3.01
C ALA A 36 -14.77 1.80 -2.58
N VAL A 37 -14.39 0.81 -3.41
CA VAL A 37 -14.59 -0.62 -3.12
C VAL A 37 -13.84 -1.06 -1.85
N TYR A 38 -12.58 -0.64 -1.69
CA TYR A 38 -11.79 -0.97 -0.49
C TYR A 38 -12.30 -0.24 0.74
N SER A 39 -12.75 1.01 0.59
CA SER A 39 -13.36 1.77 1.67
C SER A 39 -14.65 1.13 2.19
N ALA A 40 -15.40 0.44 1.33
CA ALA A 40 -16.61 -0.29 1.71
C ALA A 40 -16.31 -1.63 2.41
N GLY A 41 -15.06 -2.07 2.49
CA GLY A 41 -14.68 -3.34 3.14
C GLY A 41 -15.08 -4.60 2.35
N LEU A 42 -15.40 -4.46 1.06
CA LEU A 42 -15.86 -5.56 0.20
C LEU A 42 -14.74 -6.51 -0.27
N HIS A 43 -13.50 -6.25 0.14
CA HIS A 43 -12.31 -7.03 -0.19
C HIS A 43 -11.62 -7.58 1.06
N PRO A 44 -10.75 -8.61 0.96
CA PRO A 44 -9.95 -9.08 2.09
C PRO A 44 -9.18 -7.92 2.78
N ARG A 45 -8.99 -8.01 4.09
CA ARG A 45 -8.35 -6.99 4.96
C ARG A 45 -7.04 -6.39 4.44
N ARG A 46 -6.38 -7.09 3.55
CA ARG A 46 -5.14 -6.66 2.88
C ARG A 46 -5.30 -5.44 1.98
N TRP A 47 -6.49 -5.19 1.45
CA TRP A 47 -6.77 -4.13 0.51
C TRP A 47 -7.46 -2.97 1.22
N VAL A 48 -6.79 -1.84 1.26
CA VAL A 48 -7.23 -0.67 2.02
C VAL A 48 -7.23 0.59 1.17
N THR A 49 -7.94 1.60 1.63
CA THR A 49 -7.79 2.98 1.14
C THR A 49 -6.99 3.76 2.16
N LEU A 50 -5.83 4.26 1.73
CA LEU A 50 -5.06 5.26 2.46
C LEU A 50 -5.63 6.65 2.17
N GLU A 51 -6.00 7.38 3.21
CA GLU A 51 -6.38 8.79 3.15
C GLU A 51 -5.28 9.62 3.83
N VAL A 52 -4.74 10.58 3.11
CA VAL A 52 -3.69 11.48 3.62
C VAL A 52 -3.90 12.89 3.10
N VAL A 53 -3.57 13.90 3.90
CA VAL A 53 -3.64 15.31 3.50
C VAL A 53 -2.61 15.57 2.39
N GLY A 54 -3.08 16.15 1.30
CA GLY A 54 -2.23 16.53 0.17
C GLY A 54 -1.35 17.75 0.55
N ARG A 55 -0.04 17.56 0.56
CA ARG A 55 0.95 18.56 1.00
C ARG A 55 0.90 19.91 0.26
N ARG A 56 0.32 19.94 -0.95
CA ARG A 56 0.21 21.17 -1.76
C ARG A 56 -1.16 21.84 -1.67
N THR A 57 -2.21 21.08 -1.44
CA THR A 57 -3.60 21.55 -1.56
C THR A 57 -4.35 21.54 -0.22
N GLY A 58 -3.80 20.91 0.82
CA GLY A 58 -4.49 20.67 2.08
C GLY A 58 -5.70 19.73 1.99
N ARG A 59 -6.05 19.26 0.78
CA ARG A 59 -7.21 18.37 0.58
C ARG A 59 -6.82 16.92 0.83
N VAL A 60 -7.73 16.14 1.41
CA VAL A 60 -7.54 14.70 1.58
C VAL A 60 -7.45 14.01 0.22
N THR A 61 -6.39 13.24 0.06
CA THR A 61 -6.14 12.40 -1.13
C THR A 61 -6.29 10.94 -0.75
N ARG A 62 -6.90 10.15 -1.63
CA ARG A 62 -7.20 8.72 -1.43
C ARG A 62 -6.40 7.86 -2.36
N PHE A 63 -5.81 6.79 -1.81
CA PHE A 63 -5.01 5.82 -2.55
C PHE A 63 -5.43 4.39 -2.21
N PRO A 64 -5.87 3.58 -3.20
CA PRO A 64 -6.10 2.16 -2.99
C PRO A 64 -4.75 1.44 -2.92
N LEU A 65 -4.49 0.74 -1.83
CA LEU A 65 -3.21 0.09 -1.56
C LEU A 65 -3.41 -1.35 -1.08
N GLY A 66 -2.43 -2.20 -1.39
CA GLY A 66 -2.28 -3.51 -0.78
C GLY A 66 -1.29 -3.45 0.38
N MET A 67 -1.59 -4.17 1.46
CA MET A 67 -0.73 -4.31 2.63
C MET A 67 0.04 -5.62 2.61
N ALA A 68 1.23 -5.61 3.20
CA ALA A 68 1.98 -6.81 3.58
C ALA A 68 1.90 -7.05 5.08
N ASP A 69 1.70 -8.29 5.47
CA ASP A 69 1.79 -8.77 6.84
C ASP A 69 3.20 -9.32 7.09
N TRP A 70 3.87 -8.87 8.15
CA TRP A 70 5.18 -9.38 8.53
C TRP A 70 5.37 -9.30 10.05
N ARG A 71 5.71 -10.42 10.70
CA ARG A 71 5.94 -10.53 12.16
C ARG A 71 4.82 -9.93 13.02
N GLY A 72 3.57 -10.10 12.61
CA GLY A 72 2.42 -9.59 13.36
C GLY A 72 2.01 -8.15 13.03
N ASP A 73 2.82 -7.43 12.27
CA ASP A 73 2.53 -6.06 11.85
C ASP A 73 2.05 -5.97 10.40
N TRP A 74 1.41 -4.85 10.07
CA TRP A 74 1.00 -4.50 8.71
C TRP A 74 1.86 -3.39 8.15
N TYR A 75 2.18 -3.52 6.86
CA TYR A 75 3.06 -2.60 6.16
C TYR A 75 2.46 -2.12 4.85
N LEU A 76 2.71 -0.86 4.51
CA LEU A 76 2.46 -0.27 3.20
C LEU A 76 3.78 -0.09 2.46
N VAL A 77 3.79 -0.46 1.17
CA VAL A 77 4.96 -0.31 0.30
C VAL A 77 4.52 0.38 -0.99
N PRO A 78 5.20 1.46 -1.42
CA PRO A 78 4.91 2.11 -2.68
C PRO A 78 5.49 1.29 -3.85
N MET A 79 4.64 0.72 -4.68
CA MET A 79 5.08 -0.08 -5.83
C MET A 79 5.90 0.73 -6.86
N LEU A 80 5.76 2.05 -6.89
CA LEU A 80 6.53 2.95 -7.75
C LEU A 80 7.70 3.63 -7.01
N GLY A 81 8.06 3.15 -5.82
CA GLY A 81 9.16 3.65 -5.02
C GLY A 81 8.90 5.02 -4.38
N GLU A 82 9.98 5.70 -3.98
CA GLU A 82 9.95 6.97 -3.24
C GLU A 82 9.23 8.12 -3.96
N SER A 83 9.15 8.08 -5.28
CA SER A 83 8.51 9.13 -6.09
C SER A 83 6.99 9.14 -5.95
N CYS A 84 6.38 8.12 -5.33
CA CYS A 84 4.95 8.04 -5.11
C CYS A 84 4.41 9.27 -4.39
N ASN A 85 3.31 9.80 -4.91
CA ASN A 85 2.72 11.02 -4.36
C ASN A 85 2.24 10.83 -2.90
N TRP A 86 1.71 9.65 -2.58
CA TRP A 86 1.26 9.36 -1.23
C TRP A 86 2.42 9.30 -0.22
N VAL A 87 3.61 8.79 -0.60
CA VAL A 87 4.80 8.78 0.25
C VAL A 87 5.19 10.20 0.66
N ARG A 88 5.23 11.11 -0.31
CA ARG A 88 5.57 12.52 -0.06
C ARG A 88 4.53 13.21 0.79
N ASN A 89 3.24 12.86 0.64
CA ASN A 89 2.17 13.40 1.49
C ASN A 89 2.25 12.87 2.92
N VAL A 90 2.53 11.57 3.08
CA VAL A 90 2.70 10.92 4.39
C VAL A 90 3.86 11.55 5.15
N ARG A 91 5.02 11.72 4.51
CA ARG A 91 6.18 12.38 5.14
C ARG A 91 5.87 13.83 5.54
N ALA A 92 5.12 14.57 4.72
CA ALA A 92 4.71 15.94 5.02
C ALA A 92 3.63 16.03 6.12
N ALA A 93 2.96 14.94 6.44
CA ALA A 93 1.96 14.83 7.51
C ALA A 93 2.49 14.09 8.74
N ASP A 94 3.83 14.00 8.91
CA ASP A 94 4.49 13.29 10.01
C ASP A 94 3.96 11.86 10.24
N GLY A 95 3.63 11.19 9.13
CA GLY A 95 3.08 9.85 9.13
C GLY A 95 1.60 9.74 9.46
N LEU A 96 0.93 10.84 9.85
CA LEU A 96 -0.47 10.80 10.24
C LEU A 96 -1.39 10.57 9.03
N VAL A 97 -2.18 9.50 9.10
CA VAL A 97 -3.05 9.05 8.00
C VAL A 97 -4.33 8.46 8.53
N THR A 98 -5.31 8.29 7.64
CA THR A 98 -6.46 7.42 7.91
C THR A 98 -6.42 6.21 6.97
N ILE A 99 -6.53 5.02 7.54
CA ILE A 99 -6.70 3.78 6.79
C ILE A 99 -8.15 3.35 6.87
N ARG A 100 -8.73 3.08 5.71
CA ARG A 100 -10.13 2.68 5.59
C ARG A 100 -10.26 1.31 4.95
N HIS A 101 -10.99 0.43 5.67
CA HIS A 101 -11.48 -0.85 5.21
C HIS A 101 -12.81 -1.15 5.92
N GLY A 102 -13.92 -0.77 5.30
CA GLY A 102 -15.20 -0.63 5.97
C GLY A 102 -15.18 0.54 6.96
N ARG A 103 -14.51 0.38 8.09
CA ARG A 103 -14.32 1.43 9.10
C ARG A 103 -13.06 2.26 8.82
N ALA A 104 -13.07 3.53 9.25
CA ALA A 104 -11.91 4.40 9.21
C ALA A 104 -11.12 4.30 10.52
N ARG A 105 -9.79 4.22 10.42
CA ARG A 105 -8.88 4.22 11.57
C ARG A 105 -7.79 5.26 11.34
N VAL A 106 -7.59 6.15 12.30
CA VAL A 106 -6.44 7.05 12.31
C VAL A 106 -5.21 6.26 12.75
N CYS A 107 -4.16 6.32 11.96
CA CYS A 107 -2.93 5.57 12.16
C CYS A 107 -1.73 6.47 11.93
N ARG A 108 -0.57 6.04 12.42
CA ARG A 108 0.73 6.61 12.08
C ARG A 108 1.50 5.60 11.22
N LEU A 109 2.01 6.07 10.11
CA LEU A 109 2.93 5.31 9.26
C LEU A 109 4.36 5.64 9.68
N VAL A 110 5.07 4.65 10.21
CA VAL A 110 6.46 4.77 10.62
C VAL A 110 7.35 4.14 9.55
N GLU A 111 8.25 4.93 9.00
CA GLU A 111 9.14 4.46 7.95
C GLU A 111 10.18 3.48 8.54
N VAL A 112 10.29 2.31 7.92
CA VAL A 112 11.20 1.24 8.35
C VAL A 112 12.62 1.56 7.89
N PRO A 113 13.67 1.33 8.72
CA PRO A 113 15.06 1.44 8.31
C PRO A 113 15.39 0.61 7.07
N VAL A 114 16.31 1.09 6.23
CA VAL A 114 16.59 0.49 4.91
C VAL A 114 17.03 -0.98 5.04
N ASP A 115 17.84 -1.29 6.01
CA ASP A 115 18.40 -2.61 6.29
C ASP A 115 17.34 -3.64 6.75
N GLU A 116 16.19 -3.18 7.24
CA GLU A 116 15.10 -4.03 7.68
C GLU A 116 14.02 -4.26 6.58
N ARG A 117 14.09 -3.56 5.46
CA ARG A 117 13.03 -3.58 4.43
C ARG A 117 12.97 -4.85 3.59
N ALA A 118 14.09 -5.53 3.37
CA ALA A 118 14.18 -6.66 2.42
C ALA A 118 13.12 -7.76 2.65
N PRO A 119 12.91 -8.29 3.85
CA PRO A 119 11.89 -9.31 4.08
C PRO A 119 10.46 -8.78 3.89
N ILE A 120 10.21 -7.50 4.22
CA ILE A 120 8.93 -6.85 4.03
C ILE A 120 8.61 -6.71 2.53
N LEU A 121 9.59 -6.28 1.73
CA LEU A 121 9.47 -6.16 0.28
C LEU A 121 9.18 -7.53 -0.38
N LYS A 122 9.88 -8.56 0.04
CA LYS A 122 9.65 -9.94 -0.42
C LYS A 122 8.23 -10.40 -0.09
N ARG A 123 7.78 -10.18 1.14
CA ARG A 123 6.42 -10.49 1.57
C ARG A 123 5.38 -9.69 0.79
N TYR A 124 5.64 -8.41 0.54
CA TYR A 124 4.77 -7.55 -0.25
C TYR A 124 4.57 -8.08 -1.68
N LEU A 125 5.64 -8.43 -2.41
CA LEU A 125 5.53 -9.01 -3.75
C LEU A 125 4.84 -10.38 -3.77
N ALA A 126 4.98 -11.16 -2.72
CA ALA A 126 4.28 -12.42 -2.59
C ALA A 126 2.75 -12.21 -2.48
N LYS A 127 2.32 -11.16 -1.76
CA LYS A 127 0.92 -10.94 -1.38
C LYS A 127 0.18 -9.91 -2.23
N VAL A 128 0.88 -9.03 -2.94
CA VAL A 128 0.30 -7.95 -3.75
C VAL A 128 0.71 -8.12 -5.21
N PRO A 129 -0.02 -8.94 -5.99
CA PRO A 129 0.35 -9.26 -7.38
C PRO A 129 0.50 -8.03 -8.28
N GLY A 130 -0.33 -6.99 -8.08
CA GLY A 130 -0.29 -5.76 -8.86
C GLY A 130 1.01 -4.95 -8.72
N ALA A 131 1.83 -5.24 -7.70
CA ALA A 131 3.13 -4.58 -7.52
C ALA A 131 4.26 -5.22 -8.35
N ARG A 132 4.11 -6.49 -8.75
CA ARG A 132 5.16 -7.27 -9.42
C ARG A 132 5.71 -6.62 -10.70
N PRO A 133 4.89 -6.04 -11.60
CA PRO A 133 5.40 -5.41 -12.81
C PRO A 133 6.22 -4.14 -12.56
N HIS A 134 6.19 -3.59 -11.35
CA HIS A 134 6.77 -2.29 -11.00
C HIS A 134 8.03 -2.38 -10.17
N ILE A 135 8.29 -3.54 -9.54
CA ILE A 135 9.47 -3.77 -8.71
C ILE A 135 10.41 -4.72 -9.47
N PRO A 136 11.69 -4.32 -9.73
CA PRO A 136 12.58 -5.04 -10.65
C PRO A 136 13.26 -6.25 -9.99
N VAL A 137 12.54 -6.99 -9.13
CA VAL A 137 13.01 -8.21 -8.46
C VAL A 137 11.88 -9.21 -8.46
N ASP A 138 12.19 -10.48 -8.73
CA ASP A 138 11.19 -11.56 -8.68
C ASP A 138 10.78 -11.84 -7.22
N ARG A 139 9.51 -12.23 -7.02
CA ARG A 139 8.99 -12.56 -5.68
C ARG A 139 9.71 -13.74 -5.00
N HIS A 140 10.39 -14.60 -5.79
CA HIS A 140 11.16 -15.74 -5.28
C HIS A 140 12.65 -15.45 -5.11
N ALA A 141 13.11 -14.27 -5.50
CA ALA A 141 14.50 -13.83 -5.36
C ALA A 141 15.00 -13.92 -3.90
N SER A 142 16.30 -13.93 -3.74
CA SER A 142 16.96 -13.95 -2.43
C SER A 142 16.73 -12.67 -1.63
N LEU A 143 16.91 -12.71 -0.32
CA LEU A 143 16.82 -11.50 0.51
C LEU A 143 17.90 -10.46 0.14
N SER A 144 19.06 -10.90 -0.32
CA SER A 144 20.13 -9.99 -0.77
C SER A 144 19.73 -9.18 -2.00
N GLU A 145 18.99 -9.76 -2.95
CA GLU A 145 18.45 -9.03 -4.09
C GLU A 145 17.40 -8.00 -3.67
N PHE A 146 16.56 -8.33 -2.68
CA PHE A 146 15.64 -7.35 -2.09
C PHE A 146 16.36 -6.26 -1.32
N ALA A 147 17.44 -6.58 -0.61
CA ALA A 147 18.27 -5.60 0.09
C ALA A 147 18.91 -4.59 -0.89
N ALA A 148 19.36 -5.06 -2.05
CA ALA A 148 19.97 -4.21 -3.07
C ALA A 148 19.02 -3.12 -3.62
N ILE A 149 17.70 -3.33 -3.53
CA ILE A 149 16.71 -2.34 -3.99
C ILE A 149 16.03 -1.59 -2.84
N ALA A 150 16.27 -1.97 -1.58
CA ALA A 150 15.53 -1.50 -0.40
C ALA A 150 15.55 0.02 -0.23
N ALA A 151 16.65 0.69 -0.60
CA ALA A 151 16.77 2.14 -0.53
C ALA A 151 15.74 2.87 -1.43
N ARG A 152 15.35 2.28 -2.57
CA ARG A 152 14.42 2.87 -3.52
C ARG A 152 12.95 2.60 -3.20
N TYR A 153 12.66 1.62 -2.36
CA TYR A 153 11.31 1.19 -2.01
C TYR A 153 11.11 1.29 -0.51
N PRO A 154 10.67 2.44 0.00
CA PRO A 154 10.38 2.59 1.42
C PRO A 154 9.26 1.64 1.85
N ALA A 155 9.33 1.17 3.08
CA ALA A 155 8.27 0.42 3.72
C ALA A 155 7.81 1.18 4.96
N PHE A 156 6.52 1.21 5.21
CA PHE A 156 5.92 1.92 6.33
C PHE A 156 5.15 0.94 7.20
N ARG A 157 5.52 0.83 8.47
CA ARG A 157 4.76 0.09 9.47
C ARG A 157 3.54 0.91 9.88
N ILE A 158 2.39 0.24 10.03
CA ILE A 158 1.15 0.85 10.46
C ILE A 158 1.05 0.74 11.97
N GLU A 159 1.01 1.88 12.65
CA GLU A 159 0.87 1.96 14.11
C GLU A 159 -0.44 2.62 14.49
N SER A 160 -1.08 2.11 15.55
CA SER A 160 -2.26 2.74 16.12
C SER A 160 -1.87 4.04 16.83
N VAL A 161 -2.68 5.09 16.66
CA VAL A 161 -2.52 6.33 17.42
C VAL A 161 -3.25 6.18 18.75
N PRO A 162 -2.59 6.35 19.91
CA PRO A 162 -3.23 6.34 21.21
C PRO A 162 -4.37 7.37 21.26
N GLY A 163 -5.55 6.97 21.74
CA GLY A 163 -6.73 7.84 21.81
C GLY A 163 -7.66 7.84 20.59
N SER A 164 -7.27 7.24 19.48
CA SER A 164 -8.18 6.91 18.38
C SER A 164 -8.70 5.48 18.59
N SER A 165 -9.57 5.28 19.56
CA SER A 165 -10.15 3.97 19.84
C SER A 165 -10.89 3.43 18.61
N PRO A 166 -10.57 2.21 18.16
CA PRO A 166 -11.58 1.38 17.54
C PRO A 166 -12.39 0.78 18.69
N ASP A 167 -13.70 0.79 18.54
CA ASP A 167 -14.52 -0.13 19.32
C ASP A 167 -13.89 -1.51 19.31
N THR A 168 -13.73 -2.04 20.50
CA THR A 168 -13.22 -3.37 20.82
C THR A 168 -13.92 -4.42 19.98
N ASP A 169 -13.20 -5.02 19.06
CA ASP A 169 -13.49 -6.38 18.66
C ASP A 169 -12.19 -7.08 18.29
N GLY A 170 -11.85 -8.06 19.13
CA GLY A 170 -10.68 -8.87 19.03
C GLY A 170 -10.66 -9.69 17.76
N GLU A 171 -9.51 -9.72 17.13
CA GLU A 171 -9.01 -10.96 16.54
C GLU A 171 -7.59 -10.72 16.06
N ARG A 172 -6.65 -11.37 16.74
CA ARG A 172 -5.27 -11.48 16.24
C ARG A 172 -5.29 -12.34 14.99
N PRO A 173 -4.47 -12.04 13.96
CA PRO A 173 -4.32 -12.92 12.81
C PRO A 173 -3.64 -14.23 13.24
N ALA A 174 -4.28 -15.34 12.92
CA ALA A 174 -3.68 -16.67 12.95
C ALA A 174 -2.66 -16.84 11.84
#